data_b31d105be4551956c26e5c9c1fb92c33
#
_entry.id   b31d105be4551956c26e5c9c1fb92c33
#
_cell.length_a   1.000
_cell.length_b   1.000
_cell.length_c   1.000
_cell.angle_alpha   90.00
_cell.angle_beta   90.00
_cell.angle_gamma   90.00
#
_symmetry.space_group_name_H-M   'P 1'
#
loop_
_entity.id
_entity.type
_entity.pdbx_description
1 polymer ?
#
loop_
_entity_poly.entity_id
_entity_poly.type
_entity_poly.pdbx_seq_one_letter_code
_entity_poly.pdbx_strand_id
1 'polypeptide(L)'
;LVGSEMCIRDSFKGRQWPPGSMEEGDSRFLESVLAEVLAHLEPPKDGRIRHDVPPASLRKTTDLDLPLVGAGLDRVLSDIRTYLSQAVRTDQPGFMNPLWGGLTPEGLAGELVTAATNTSMYTYEIAPLASLIETAVLDRMRQHLRMPTGAGTLTTGGSNGNLMGVLCARQAAIPASGHDGFDGRSWCMFVSNEAHYSVAMAANVLGLGLANLIKVDTDGHGRMDPSALDHAIRREANMGRRPLCVVATSGTTVRGAFDSIDGIADVCETHGVWLHVDAAWGGSCLFSTTHRHLMDGVERADSVCWDAHKMMGLPLVCSAFIVKRAEVLRAACAHVNEAHYLFHDDAEERDLGRLSLQCGRRNDALKLFLSLIHI
;
A
#
# COMPACT_ATOMS: atom_id res chain seq x y z
N LEU A 1 -16.07 -27.27 0.06
CA LEU A 1 -17.25 -26.40 0.20
C LEU A 1 -18.27 -26.96 1.20
N VAL A 2 -18.51 -28.28 1.27
CA VAL A 2 -19.50 -28.90 2.18
C VAL A 2 -19.10 -28.82 3.66
N GLY A 3 -17.81 -28.84 3.98
CA GLY A 3 -17.32 -28.75 5.37
C GLY A 3 -17.40 -27.34 5.97
N SER A 4 -17.31 -26.28 5.17
CA SER A 4 -17.38 -24.89 5.62
C SER A 4 -18.81 -24.45 5.96
N GLU A 5 -19.80 -24.95 5.25
CA GLU A 5 -21.22 -24.65 5.53
C GLU A 5 -21.69 -25.23 6.87
N MET A 6 -21.22 -26.44 7.23
CA MET A 6 -21.60 -27.10 8.48
C MET A 6 -21.05 -26.38 9.72
N CYS A 7 -19.81 -25.94 9.70
CA CYS A 7 -19.22 -25.17 10.81
C CYS A 7 -19.87 -23.79 11.00
N ILE A 8 -20.26 -23.12 9.90
CA ILE A 8 -20.88 -21.79 9.96
C ILE A 8 -22.32 -21.88 10.48
N ARG A 9 -23.11 -22.88 10.04
CA ARG A 9 -24.50 -23.05 10.49
C ARG A 9 -24.64 -23.36 11.98
N ASP A 10 -23.72 -24.14 12.55
CA ASP A 10 -23.75 -24.45 13.99
C ASP A 10 -23.33 -23.26 14.87
N SER A 11 -22.48 -22.37 14.36
CA SER A 11 -21.99 -21.20 15.09
C SER A 11 -22.99 -20.03 15.08
N PHE A 12 -23.92 -19.99 14.13
CA PHE A 12 -24.90 -18.90 13.95
C PHE A 12 -26.33 -19.38 14.05
N LYS A 13 -26.67 -20.15 15.07
CA LYS A 13 -28.04 -20.59 15.34
C LYS A 13 -28.96 -19.38 15.43
N GLY A 14 -29.83 -19.22 14.41
CA GLY A 14 -30.84 -18.18 14.35
C GLY A 14 -30.70 -17.15 13.21
N ARG A 15 -29.58 -17.09 12.49
CA ARG A 15 -29.46 -16.27 11.26
C ARG A 15 -29.32 -17.18 10.04
N GLN A 16 -30.13 -16.93 9.00
CA GLN A 16 -29.91 -17.55 7.69
C GLN A 16 -28.66 -16.93 7.07
N TRP A 17 -27.73 -17.76 6.63
CA TRP A 17 -26.53 -17.30 5.92
C TRP A 17 -26.47 -17.93 4.51
N PRO A 18 -26.22 -17.14 3.45
CA PRO A 18 -26.14 -15.67 3.45
C PRO A 18 -27.46 -15.03 3.87
N PRO A 19 -27.44 -13.92 4.62
CA PRO A 19 -28.68 -13.25 4.98
C PRO A 19 -29.40 -12.88 3.69
N GLY A 20 -30.70 -13.12 3.67
CA GLY A 20 -31.59 -12.50 2.71
C GLY A 20 -31.52 -10.96 2.79
N SER A 21 -32.54 -10.25 2.40
CA SER A 21 -32.62 -8.81 2.62
C SER A 21 -32.34 -8.45 4.09
N MET A 22 -31.64 -7.33 4.33
CA MET A 22 -31.47 -6.79 5.69
C MET A 22 -32.82 -6.65 6.38
N GLU A 23 -32.92 -7.11 7.62
CA GLU A 23 -34.10 -6.92 8.43
C GLU A 23 -34.22 -5.45 8.89
N GLU A 24 -35.41 -5.00 9.22
CA GLU A 24 -35.64 -3.63 9.70
C GLU A 24 -34.78 -3.27 10.91
N GLY A 25 -34.51 -4.24 11.78
CA GLY A 25 -33.62 -4.09 12.92
C GLY A 25 -32.15 -3.85 12.53
N ASP A 26 -31.66 -4.51 11.48
CA ASP A 26 -30.29 -4.33 10.99
C ASP A 26 -30.12 -2.95 10.34
N SER A 27 -31.12 -2.47 9.58
CA SER A 27 -31.10 -1.13 8.99
C SER A 27 -31.03 -0.04 10.07
N ARG A 28 -31.88 -0.12 11.10
CA ARG A 28 -31.88 0.83 12.23
C ARG A 28 -30.56 0.81 13.00
N PHE A 29 -29.97 -0.36 13.17
CA PHE A 29 -28.65 -0.49 13.78
C PHE A 29 -27.58 0.25 12.96
N LEU A 30 -27.52 0.02 11.64
CA LEU A 30 -26.54 0.68 10.76
C LEU A 30 -26.76 2.21 10.69
N GLU A 31 -28.01 2.69 10.70
CA GLU A 31 -28.32 4.11 10.81
C GLU A 31 -27.77 4.70 12.12
N SER A 32 -27.93 3.98 13.23
CA SER A 32 -27.38 4.38 14.53
C SER A 32 -25.85 4.43 14.51
N VAL A 33 -25.20 3.43 13.92
CA VAL A 33 -23.72 3.42 13.77
C VAL A 33 -23.26 4.60 12.93
N LEU A 34 -23.94 4.87 11.80
CA LEU A 34 -23.59 5.99 10.93
C LEU A 34 -23.75 7.33 11.67
N ALA A 35 -24.79 7.49 12.46
CA ALA A 35 -24.99 8.69 13.29
C ALA A 35 -23.84 8.89 14.29
N GLU A 36 -23.38 7.83 14.96
CA GLU A 36 -22.24 7.91 15.87
C GLU A 36 -20.94 8.27 15.13
N VAL A 37 -20.72 7.71 13.94
CA VAL A 37 -19.54 8.03 13.10
C VAL A 37 -19.58 9.51 12.68
N LEU A 38 -20.73 10.01 12.19
CA LEU A 38 -20.86 11.41 11.79
C LEU A 38 -20.68 12.35 12.99
N ALA A 39 -21.23 12.00 14.14
CA ALA A 39 -21.01 12.77 15.38
C ALA A 39 -19.53 12.77 15.82
N HIS A 40 -18.82 11.67 15.60
CA HIS A 40 -17.39 11.60 15.86
C HIS A 40 -16.58 12.52 14.94
N LEU A 41 -17.01 12.79 13.71
CA LEU A 41 -16.31 13.68 12.79
C LEU A 41 -16.49 15.18 13.12
N GLU A 42 -17.47 15.52 13.96
CA GLU A 42 -17.62 16.89 14.48
C GLU A 42 -16.42 17.26 15.40
N PRO A 43 -16.03 18.53 15.45
CA PRO A 43 -14.96 18.96 16.37
C PRO A 43 -15.21 18.50 17.82
N PRO A 44 -14.21 17.93 18.50
CA PRO A 44 -14.37 17.46 19.86
C PRO A 44 -14.71 18.62 20.81
N LYS A 45 -15.75 18.47 21.63
CA LYS A 45 -16.24 19.52 22.53
C LYS A 45 -15.19 20.02 23.53
N ASP A 46 -14.25 19.16 23.93
CA ASP A 46 -13.16 19.47 24.84
C ASP A 46 -11.88 19.91 24.11
N GLY A 47 -11.89 19.99 22.78
CA GLY A 47 -10.75 20.35 21.93
C GLY A 47 -9.61 19.34 21.93
N ARG A 48 -9.79 18.18 22.53
CA ARG A 48 -8.73 17.17 22.63
C ARG A 48 -8.68 16.29 21.39
N ILE A 49 -7.48 16.10 20.86
CA ILE A 49 -7.22 15.18 19.75
C ILE A 49 -6.99 13.76 20.26
N ARG A 50 -6.43 13.63 21.47
CA ARG A 50 -6.09 12.37 22.11
C ARG A 50 -6.38 12.42 23.59
N HIS A 51 -6.94 11.34 24.11
CA HIS A 51 -7.02 11.08 25.54
C HIS A 51 -5.78 10.29 25.98
N ASP A 52 -5.03 10.83 26.94
CA ASP A 52 -3.81 10.20 27.42
C ASP A 52 -4.13 9.24 28.57
N VAL A 53 -4.76 8.11 28.22
CA VAL A 53 -5.20 7.09 29.18
C VAL A 53 -4.19 5.93 29.18
N PRO A 54 -3.61 5.57 30.34
CA PRO A 54 -2.71 4.44 30.43
C PRO A 54 -3.39 3.13 30.02
N PRO A 55 -2.68 2.18 29.36
CA PRO A 55 -3.25 0.91 28.93
C PRO A 55 -3.94 0.11 30.03
N ALA A 56 -3.38 0.12 31.25
CA ALA A 56 -3.97 -0.57 32.39
C ALA A 56 -5.31 0.03 32.82
N SER A 57 -5.50 1.35 32.64
CA SER A 57 -6.76 2.04 32.94
C SER A 57 -7.79 1.75 31.86
N LEU A 58 -7.40 1.78 30.58
CA LEU A 58 -8.28 1.38 29.46
C LEU A 58 -8.78 -0.05 29.64
N ARG A 59 -7.91 -0.99 30.00
CA ARG A 59 -8.32 -2.39 30.27
C ARG A 59 -9.33 -2.53 31.39
N LYS A 60 -9.29 -1.65 32.40
CA LYS A 60 -10.23 -1.69 33.52
C LYS A 60 -11.61 -1.10 33.16
N THR A 61 -11.64 -0.16 32.23
CA THR A 61 -12.86 0.57 31.87
C THR A 61 -13.51 0.05 30.60
N THR A 62 -12.85 -0.82 29.88
CA THR A 62 -13.34 -1.41 28.61
C THR A 62 -13.44 -2.92 28.77
N ASP A 63 -14.63 -3.45 28.58
CA ASP A 63 -14.84 -4.90 28.52
C ASP A 63 -14.32 -5.42 27.18
N LEU A 64 -13.19 -6.12 27.20
CA LEU A 64 -12.53 -6.71 26.04
C LEU A 64 -12.73 -8.23 25.94
N ASP A 65 -13.52 -8.82 26.83
CA ASP A 65 -13.80 -10.23 26.80
C ASP A 65 -14.76 -10.55 25.64
N LEU A 66 -14.38 -11.55 24.86
CA LEU A 66 -15.22 -12.05 23.78
C LEU A 66 -16.23 -13.05 24.38
N PRO A 67 -17.54 -12.75 24.36
CA PRO A 67 -18.53 -13.63 24.96
C PRO A 67 -18.67 -14.93 24.15
N LEU A 68 -18.88 -16.05 24.84
CA LEU A 68 -19.13 -17.34 24.21
C LEU A 68 -20.50 -17.41 23.52
N VAL A 69 -21.42 -16.54 23.90
CA VAL A 69 -22.77 -16.41 23.33
C VAL A 69 -22.94 -14.96 22.86
N GLY A 70 -23.53 -14.75 21.68
CA GLY A 70 -23.72 -13.42 21.11
C GLY A 70 -24.46 -12.47 22.05
N ALA A 71 -23.96 -11.25 22.19
CA ALA A 71 -24.46 -10.24 23.13
C ALA A 71 -25.50 -9.26 22.53
N GLY A 72 -25.86 -9.42 21.26
CA GLY A 72 -26.85 -8.59 20.56
C GLY A 72 -26.28 -7.24 20.05
N LEU A 73 -27.08 -6.59 19.18
CA LEU A 73 -26.67 -5.35 18.48
C LEU A 73 -26.53 -4.15 19.41
N ASP A 74 -27.31 -4.08 20.50
CA ASP A 74 -27.19 -3.01 21.50
C ASP A 74 -25.82 -2.99 22.18
N ARG A 75 -25.28 -4.17 22.49
CA ARG A 75 -23.92 -4.29 23.03
C ARG A 75 -22.88 -3.84 21.97
N VAL A 76 -23.03 -4.26 20.71
CA VAL A 76 -22.14 -3.83 19.63
C VAL A 76 -22.14 -2.32 19.48
N LEU A 77 -23.32 -1.67 19.51
CA LEU A 77 -23.42 -0.22 19.43
C LEU A 77 -22.76 0.48 20.63
N SER A 78 -22.92 -0.07 21.83
CA SER A 78 -22.25 0.42 23.04
C SER A 78 -20.72 0.35 22.93
N ASP A 79 -20.20 -0.77 22.40
CA ASP A 79 -18.76 -0.97 22.20
C ASP A 79 -18.21 -0.03 21.11
N ILE A 80 -18.98 0.24 20.04
CA ILE A 80 -18.65 1.25 19.02
C ILE A 80 -18.53 2.64 19.65
N ARG A 81 -19.47 3.05 20.49
CA ARG A 81 -19.40 4.33 21.21
C ARG A 81 -18.17 4.42 22.10
N THR A 82 -17.87 3.34 22.83
CA THR A 82 -16.69 3.23 23.66
C THR A 82 -15.42 3.39 22.82
N TYR A 83 -15.31 2.67 21.69
CA TYR A 83 -14.19 2.77 20.77
C TYR A 83 -14.01 4.21 20.25
N LEU A 84 -15.07 4.82 19.72
CA LEU A 84 -15.02 6.18 19.18
C LEU A 84 -14.63 7.21 20.25
N SER A 85 -15.09 7.04 21.50
CA SER A 85 -14.73 7.92 22.60
C SER A 85 -13.24 7.90 22.97
N GLN A 86 -12.53 6.82 22.65
CA GLN A 86 -11.11 6.64 22.95
C GLN A 86 -10.21 6.77 21.69
N ALA A 87 -10.80 6.87 20.52
CA ALA A 87 -10.06 6.99 19.27
C ALA A 87 -9.30 8.33 19.20
N VAL A 88 -8.10 8.28 18.62
CA VAL A 88 -7.36 9.51 18.29
C VAL A 88 -8.08 10.23 17.14
N ARG A 89 -8.29 11.53 17.31
CA ARG A 89 -9.01 12.39 16.35
C ARG A 89 -8.09 12.80 15.21
N THR A 90 -7.81 11.84 14.31
CA THR A 90 -6.90 12.03 13.17
C THR A 90 -7.49 12.93 12.08
N ASP A 91 -8.79 13.17 12.13
CA ASP A 91 -9.57 14.06 11.29
C ASP A 91 -9.45 15.55 11.66
N GLN A 92 -8.90 15.87 12.83
CA GLN A 92 -8.85 17.24 13.33
C GLN A 92 -7.59 18.01 12.90
N PRO A 93 -7.70 19.33 12.65
CA PRO A 93 -6.56 20.15 12.17
C PRO A 93 -5.33 20.14 13.07
N GLY A 94 -5.49 19.85 14.35
CA GLY A 94 -4.38 19.77 15.31
C GLY A 94 -3.69 18.39 15.35
N PHE A 95 -4.16 17.39 14.57
CA PHE A 95 -3.48 16.12 14.47
C PHE A 95 -2.24 16.27 13.59
N MET A 96 -1.07 16.22 14.24
CA MET A 96 0.22 16.41 13.58
C MET A 96 0.97 15.08 13.52
N ASN A 97 0.86 14.40 12.38
CA ASN A 97 1.63 13.19 12.09
C ASN A 97 2.50 13.45 10.85
N PRO A 98 3.80 13.08 10.85
CA PRO A 98 4.69 13.37 9.73
C PRO A 98 4.36 12.60 8.45
N LEU A 99 3.61 11.51 8.55
CA LEU A 99 3.42 10.59 7.42
C LEU A 99 2.04 10.68 6.79
N TRP A 100 1.00 10.84 7.59
CA TRP A 100 -0.38 10.87 7.14
C TRP A 100 -1.23 11.74 8.06
N GLY A 101 -2.37 12.19 7.60
CA GLY A 101 -3.27 13.00 8.42
C GLY A 101 -4.57 13.28 7.72
N GLY A 102 -5.61 13.41 8.53
CA GLY A 102 -6.95 13.69 8.07
C GLY A 102 -7.59 12.54 7.29
N LEU A 103 -8.79 12.81 6.86
CA LEU A 103 -9.46 12.04 5.84
C LEU A 103 -10.35 12.99 5.02
N THR A 104 -10.47 12.73 3.73
CA THR A 104 -11.35 13.51 2.87
C THR A 104 -12.74 12.89 2.85
N PRO A 105 -13.82 13.71 2.73
CA PRO A 105 -15.18 13.19 2.64
C PRO A 105 -15.38 12.21 1.48
N GLU A 106 -14.77 12.47 0.33
CA GLU A 106 -14.82 11.61 -0.86
C GLU A 106 -14.12 10.27 -0.60
N GLY A 107 -12.98 10.31 0.09
CA GLY A 107 -12.26 9.12 0.51
C GLY A 107 -13.09 8.26 1.47
N LEU A 108 -13.74 8.89 2.46
CA LEU A 108 -14.62 8.19 3.39
C LEU A 108 -15.84 7.60 2.66
N ALA A 109 -16.45 8.34 1.74
CA ALA A 109 -17.56 7.83 0.93
C ALA A 109 -17.13 6.58 0.14
N GLY A 110 -15.92 6.61 -0.46
CA GLY A 110 -15.36 5.45 -1.16
C GLY A 110 -15.16 4.23 -0.25
N GLU A 111 -14.73 4.45 1.01
CA GLU A 111 -14.60 3.39 2.02
C GLU A 111 -15.96 2.77 2.40
N LEU A 112 -16.98 3.59 2.61
CA LEU A 112 -18.33 3.12 2.94
C LEU A 112 -18.91 2.27 1.81
N VAL A 113 -18.78 2.74 0.57
CA VAL A 113 -19.27 2.00 -0.61
C VAL A 113 -18.46 0.70 -0.78
N THR A 114 -17.15 0.73 -0.59
CA THR A 114 -16.29 -0.46 -0.67
C THR A 114 -16.66 -1.49 0.40
N ALA A 115 -16.99 -1.05 1.61
CA ALA A 115 -17.45 -1.94 2.67
C ALA A 115 -18.81 -2.57 2.35
N ALA A 116 -19.74 -1.78 1.79
CA ALA A 116 -21.08 -2.24 1.43
C ALA A 116 -21.08 -3.21 0.25
N THR A 117 -20.23 -2.99 -0.76
CA THR A 117 -20.14 -3.87 -1.94
C THR A 117 -19.35 -5.13 -1.68
N ASN A 118 -18.42 -5.11 -0.70
CA ASN A 118 -17.61 -6.26 -0.26
C ASN A 118 -17.02 -7.10 -1.40
N THR A 119 -16.57 -6.45 -2.47
CA THR A 119 -16.00 -7.11 -3.64
C THR A 119 -14.51 -7.38 -3.48
N SER A 120 -13.99 -8.40 -4.16
CA SER A 120 -12.56 -8.73 -4.21
C SER A 120 -11.95 -8.39 -5.57
N MET A 121 -10.78 -7.76 -5.59
CA MET A 121 -10.14 -7.18 -6.76
C MET A 121 -9.25 -8.16 -7.54
N TYR A 122 -9.51 -9.47 -7.50
CA TYR A 122 -8.63 -10.42 -8.19
C TYR A 122 -9.11 -10.82 -9.60
N THR A 123 -10.43 -10.90 -9.85
CA THR A 123 -10.96 -11.18 -11.19
C THR A 123 -11.93 -10.10 -11.66
N TYR A 124 -11.99 -9.91 -12.98
CA TYR A 124 -12.95 -8.98 -13.59
C TYR A 124 -14.39 -9.42 -13.38
N GLU A 125 -14.67 -10.72 -13.37
CA GLU A 125 -16.00 -11.29 -13.16
C GLU A 125 -16.60 -10.86 -11.82
N ILE A 126 -15.81 -10.87 -10.75
CA ILE A 126 -16.26 -10.50 -9.39
C ILE A 126 -16.32 -8.99 -9.21
N ALA A 127 -15.45 -8.24 -9.88
CA ALA A 127 -15.28 -6.80 -9.67
C ALA A 127 -15.22 -6.01 -10.98
N PRO A 128 -16.22 -6.08 -11.88
CA PRO A 128 -16.08 -5.54 -13.23
C PRO A 128 -15.81 -4.03 -13.25
N LEU A 129 -16.68 -3.21 -12.67
CA LEU A 129 -16.48 -1.76 -12.65
C LEU A 129 -15.29 -1.36 -11.77
N ALA A 130 -15.08 -2.04 -10.66
CA ALA A 130 -13.97 -1.75 -9.77
C ALA A 130 -12.60 -2.00 -10.44
N SER A 131 -12.47 -3.05 -11.26
CA SER A 131 -11.26 -3.32 -12.04
C SER A 131 -10.99 -2.22 -13.09
N LEU A 132 -12.03 -1.73 -13.75
CA LEU A 132 -11.90 -0.61 -14.70
C LEU A 132 -11.50 0.68 -13.98
N ILE A 133 -12.06 0.95 -12.80
CA ILE A 133 -11.70 2.11 -11.97
C ILE A 133 -10.24 2.01 -11.55
N GLU A 134 -9.77 0.86 -11.08
CA GLU A 134 -8.37 0.69 -10.69
C GLU A 134 -7.43 0.91 -11.88
N THR A 135 -7.76 0.34 -13.04
CA THR A 135 -7.00 0.56 -14.27
C THR A 135 -6.93 2.06 -14.60
N ALA A 136 -8.05 2.77 -14.58
CA ALA A 136 -8.10 4.20 -14.90
C ALA A 136 -7.26 5.04 -13.92
N VAL A 137 -7.31 4.72 -12.63
CA VAL A 137 -6.51 5.38 -11.59
C VAL A 137 -5.01 5.14 -11.81
N LEU A 138 -4.63 3.89 -12.02
CA LEU A 138 -3.22 3.54 -12.28
C LEU A 138 -2.72 4.15 -13.58
N ASP A 139 -3.54 4.22 -14.62
CA ASP A 139 -3.22 4.90 -15.88
C ASP A 139 -2.96 6.40 -15.64
N ARG A 140 -3.79 7.04 -14.83
CA ARG A 140 -3.59 8.44 -14.47
C ARG A 140 -2.29 8.66 -13.70
N MET A 141 -1.99 7.79 -12.73
CA MET A 141 -0.72 7.84 -11.98
C MET A 141 0.49 7.62 -12.91
N ARG A 142 0.41 6.65 -13.84
CA ARG A 142 1.46 6.40 -14.85
C ARG A 142 1.70 7.61 -15.76
N GLN A 143 0.65 8.33 -16.14
CA GLN A 143 0.78 9.57 -16.93
C GLN A 143 1.56 10.64 -16.15
N HIS A 144 1.29 10.82 -14.86
CA HIS A 144 2.04 11.75 -14.02
C HIS A 144 3.51 11.35 -13.86
N LEU A 145 3.80 10.04 -13.80
CA LEU A 145 5.16 9.50 -13.78
C LEU A 145 5.84 9.50 -15.17
N ARG A 146 5.12 9.81 -16.24
CA ARG A 146 5.59 9.69 -17.64
C ARG A 146 6.03 8.25 -18.01
N MET A 147 5.29 7.27 -17.49
CA MET A 147 5.50 5.82 -17.74
C MET A 147 4.28 5.22 -18.49
N PRO A 148 3.93 5.65 -19.70
CA PRO A 148 2.65 5.32 -20.33
C PRO A 148 2.49 3.81 -20.67
N THR A 149 3.59 3.10 -20.94
CA THR A 149 3.59 1.67 -21.32
C THR A 149 3.72 0.72 -20.12
N GLY A 150 3.87 1.25 -18.91
CA GLY A 150 4.04 0.45 -17.71
C GLY A 150 2.78 -0.28 -17.26
N ALA A 151 2.92 -1.00 -16.15
CA ALA A 151 1.81 -1.60 -15.42
C ALA A 151 1.83 -1.16 -13.96
N GLY A 152 0.77 -1.47 -13.23
CA GLY A 152 0.73 -1.20 -11.80
C GLY A 152 -0.33 -2.06 -11.11
N THR A 153 -0.32 -1.98 -9.78
CA THR A 153 -1.32 -2.58 -8.90
C THR A 153 -1.43 -1.78 -7.62
N LEU A 154 -2.60 -1.82 -6.98
CA LEU A 154 -2.70 -1.30 -5.63
C LEU A 154 -2.17 -2.32 -4.62
N THR A 155 -1.51 -1.81 -3.58
CA THR A 155 -0.83 -2.61 -2.56
C THR A 155 -1.33 -2.28 -1.15
N THR A 156 -1.03 -3.14 -0.19
CA THR A 156 -1.42 -3.00 1.22
C THR A 156 -0.50 -2.03 1.99
N GLY A 157 -0.01 -1.00 1.32
CA GLY A 157 0.86 0.05 1.87
C GLY A 157 2.22 0.11 1.20
N GLY A 158 2.95 1.22 1.40
CA GLY A 158 4.25 1.48 0.80
C GLY A 158 5.31 0.41 1.08
N SER A 159 5.25 -0.24 2.23
CA SER A 159 6.14 -1.37 2.55
C SER A 159 5.95 -2.55 1.59
N ASN A 160 4.71 -2.83 1.19
CA ASN A 160 4.42 -3.85 0.18
C ASN A 160 4.83 -3.37 -1.22
N GLY A 161 4.64 -2.08 -1.54
CA GLY A 161 5.12 -1.48 -2.78
C GLY A 161 6.65 -1.59 -2.93
N ASN A 162 7.40 -1.29 -1.87
CA ASN A 162 8.86 -1.44 -1.84
C ASN A 162 9.28 -2.92 -1.97
N LEU A 163 8.58 -3.85 -1.33
CA LEU A 163 8.80 -5.28 -1.51
C LEU A 163 8.61 -5.70 -2.98
N MET A 164 7.55 -5.23 -3.63
CA MET A 164 7.29 -5.51 -5.05
C MET A 164 8.36 -4.88 -5.96
N GLY A 165 8.88 -3.70 -5.62
CA GLY A 165 9.98 -3.06 -6.35
C GLY A 165 11.24 -3.93 -6.37
N VAL A 166 11.64 -4.45 -5.19
CA VAL A 166 12.81 -5.35 -5.07
C VAL A 166 12.53 -6.72 -5.70
N LEU A 167 11.30 -7.24 -5.60
CA LEU A 167 10.88 -8.48 -6.27
C LEU A 167 10.99 -8.36 -7.80
N CYS A 168 10.51 -7.25 -8.37
CA CYS A 168 10.62 -6.99 -9.80
C CYS A 168 12.09 -6.82 -10.23
N ALA A 169 12.92 -6.17 -9.42
CA ALA A 169 14.36 -6.09 -9.67
C ALA A 169 15.01 -7.48 -9.70
N ARG A 170 14.66 -8.35 -8.75
CA ARG A 170 15.13 -9.74 -8.73
C ARG A 170 14.67 -10.50 -9.95
N GLN A 171 13.40 -10.40 -10.31
CA GLN A 171 12.83 -11.07 -11.49
C GLN A 171 13.51 -10.61 -12.79
N ALA A 172 13.80 -9.31 -12.91
CA ALA A 172 14.49 -8.76 -14.08
C ALA A 172 15.95 -9.23 -14.18
N ALA A 173 16.65 -9.28 -13.05
CA ALA A 173 18.07 -9.70 -13.01
C ALA A 173 18.26 -11.23 -13.09
N ILE A 174 17.28 -11.99 -12.58
CA ILE A 174 17.31 -13.46 -12.47
C ILE A 174 15.95 -13.99 -12.94
N PRO A 175 15.72 -14.16 -14.24
CA PRO A 175 14.40 -14.57 -14.78
C PRO A 175 13.83 -15.87 -14.18
N ALA A 176 14.72 -16.82 -13.80
CA ALA A 176 14.33 -18.07 -13.16
C ALA A 176 14.06 -17.95 -11.65
N SER A 177 14.20 -16.75 -11.06
CA SER A 177 14.14 -16.56 -9.60
C SER A 177 12.81 -16.90 -8.95
N GLY A 178 11.74 -16.92 -9.73
CA GLY A 178 10.43 -17.37 -9.24
C GLY A 178 10.42 -18.85 -8.90
N HIS A 179 11.17 -19.67 -9.65
CA HIS A 179 11.29 -21.11 -9.46
C HIS A 179 12.52 -21.50 -8.60
N ASP A 180 13.70 -20.95 -8.96
CA ASP A 180 14.97 -21.41 -8.43
C ASP A 180 15.52 -20.54 -7.26
N GLY A 181 14.84 -19.42 -6.96
CA GLY A 181 15.32 -18.46 -5.98
C GLY A 181 16.51 -17.64 -6.51
N PHE A 182 17.46 -17.29 -5.64
CA PHE A 182 18.71 -16.68 -6.05
C PHE A 182 19.64 -17.73 -6.68
N ASP A 183 20.32 -17.33 -7.75
CA ASP A 183 21.13 -18.20 -8.64
C ASP A 183 22.52 -18.57 -8.08
N GLY A 184 22.74 -18.47 -6.77
CA GLY A 184 23.99 -18.74 -6.10
C GLY A 184 25.07 -17.68 -6.27
N ARG A 185 24.82 -16.63 -7.07
CA ARG A 185 25.71 -15.46 -7.17
C ARG A 185 25.54 -14.55 -5.98
N SER A 186 26.59 -13.78 -5.66
CA SER A 186 26.54 -12.79 -4.60
C SER A 186 25.86 -11.51 -5.10
N TRP A 187 24.64 -11.22 -4.64
CA TRP A 187 23.90 -10.04 -5.00
C TRP A 187 23.88 -9.03 -3.86
N CYS A 188 23.83 -7.73 -4.17
CA CYS A 188 23.65 -6.66 -3.19
C CYS A 188 22.71 -5.57 -3.71
N MET A 189 22.13 -4.78 -2.81
CA MET A 189 21.29 -3.63 -3.14
C MET A 189 21.73 -2.40 -2.35
N PHE A 190 21.36 -1.22 -2.83
CA PHE A 190 21.86 0.06 -2.33
C PHE A 190 20.69 0.95 -1.91
N VAL A 191 20.84 1.57 -0.75
CA VAL A 191 19.86 2.50 -0.17
C VAL A 191 20.56 3.62 0.57
N SER A 192 19.94 4.78 0.72
CA SER A 192 20.47 5.83 1.59
C SER A 192 20.41 5.43 3.06
N ASN A 193 21.20 6.08 3.90
CA ASN A 193 21.11 5.96 5.35
C ASN A 193 19.73 6.40 5.90
N GLU A 194 19.02 7.27 5.17
CA GLU A 194 17.71 7.81 5.54
C GLU A 194 16.54 6.98 4.97
N ALA A 195 16.81 5.89 4.24
CA ALA A 195 15.76 5.05 3.66
C ALA A 195 14.85 4.41 4.71
N HIS A 196 13.58 4.26 4.38
CA HIS A 196 12.61 3.62 5.24
C HIS A 196 12.96 2.15 5.50
N TYR A 197 12.71 1.66 6.72
CA TYR A 197 13.03 0.29 7.14
C TYR A 197 12.39 -0.81 6.27
N SER A 198 11.31 -0.50 5.53
CA SER A 198 10.64 -1.45 4.64
C SER A 198 11.56 -2.01 3.57
N VAL A 199 12.58 -1.25 3.15
CA VAL A 199 13.58 -1.72 2.18
C VAL A 199 14.46 -2.81 2.80
N ALA A 200 14.87 -2.65 4.06
CA ALA A 200 15.57 -3.69 4.80
C ALA A 200 14.70 -4.93 5.00
N MET A 201 13.41 -4.74 5.28
CA MET A 201 12.45 -5.84 5.37
C MET A 201 12.29 -6.56 4.02
N ALA A 202 12.24 -5.83 2.90
CA ALA A 202 12.20 -6.44 1.56
C ALA A 202 13.45 -7.29 1.28
N ALA A 203 14.65 -6.79 1.61
CA ALA A 203 15.88 -7.56 1.47
C ALA A 203 15.86 -8.85 2.31
N ASN A 204 15.34 -8.79 3.53
CA ASN A 204 15.20 -9.95 4.40
C ASN A 204 14.18 -10.97 3.86
N VAL A 205 12.96 -10.51 3.57
CA VAL A 205 11.85 -11.38 3.12
C VAL A 205 12.16 -12.08 1.80
N LEU A 206 12.82 -11.38 0.87
CA LEU A 206 13.18 -11.94 -0.44
C LEU A 206 14.45 -12.80 -0.42
N GLY A 207 15.09 -12.97 0.75
CA GLY A 207 16.23 -13.84 0.92
C GLY A 207 17.58 -13.25 0.44
N LEU A 208 17.62 -11.93 0.17
CA LEU A 208 18.89 -11.26 -0.14
C LEU A 208 19.81 -11.19 1.10
N GLY A 209 19.20 -10.99 2.27
CA GLY A 209 19.90 -10.83 3.55
C GLY A 209 20.38 -9.40 3.81
N LEU A 210 20.34 -8.98 5.08
CA LEU A 210 20.68 -7.62 5.50
C LEU A 210 22.16 -7.28 5.31
N ALA A 211 23.05 -8.25 5.32
CA ALA A 211 24.50 -8.06 5.06
C ALA A 211 24.77 -7.61 3.61
N ASN A 212 23.81 -7.81 2.71
CA ASN A 212 23.89 -7.41 1.31
C ASN A 212 23.13 -6.12 1.00
N LEU A 213 22.59 -5.46 2.03
CA LEU A 213 21.97 -4.14 1.94
C LEU A 213 23.04 -3.08 2.24
N ILE A 214 23.54 -2.45 1.19
CA ILE A 214 24.63 -1.48 1.27
C ILE A 214 24.05 -0.10 1.53
N LYS A 215 24.44 0.50 2.63
CA LYS A 215 24.10 1.87 2.98
C LYS A 215 25.00 2.84 2.23
N VAL A 216 24.40 3.81 1.56
CA VAL A 216 25.07 4.88 0.82
C VAL A 216 24.98 6.17 1.64
N ASP A 217 26.06 6.91 1.70
CA ASP A 217 26.12 8.18 2.41
C ASP A 217 25.17 9.22 1.78
N THR A 218 24.72 10.12 2.63
CA THR A 218 23.86 11.24 2.24
C THR A 218 24.59 12.57 2.37
N ASP A 219 24.14 13.56 1.63
CA ASP A 219 24.59 14.94 1.80
C ASP A 219 24.09 15.56 3.12
N GLY A 220 24.46 16.82 3.40
CA GLY A 220 24.03 17.54 4.60
C GLY A 220 22.49 17.76 4.71
N HIS A 221 21.75 17.54 3.61
CA HIS A 221 20.30 17.62 3.55
C HIS A 221 19.61 16.25 3.69
N GLY A 222 20.37 15.18 3.85
CA GLY A 222 19.84 13.80 3.98
C GLY A 222 19.45 13.17 2.65
N ARG A 223 19.97 13.63 1.52
CA ARG A 223 19.74 13.08 0.19
C ARG A 223 20.88 12.14 -0.17
N MET A 224 20.58 10.99 -0.80
CA MET A 224 21.60 10.07 -1.31
C MET A 224 22.56 10.82 -2.22
N ASP A 225 23.87 10.68 -1.96
CA ASP A 225 24.92 11.25 -2.82
C ASP A 225 25.18 10.32 -4.03
N PRO A 226 24.89 10.76 -5.28
CA PRO A 226 25.15 9.95 -6.46
C PRO A 226 26.62 9.54 -6.64
N SER A 227 27.57 10.36 -6.21
CA SER A 227 28.98 10.03 -6.28
C SER A 227 29.35 8.93 -5.28
N ALA A 228 28.80 9.01 -4.06
CA ALA A 228 28.97 7.96 -3.06
C ALA A 228 28.32 6.64 -3.52
N LEU A 229 27.16 6.72 -4.24
CA LEU A 229 26.51 5.56 -4.83
C LEU A 229 27.40 4.90 -5.89
N ASP A 230 27.95 5.67 -6.85
CA ASP A 230 28.84 5.15 -7.88
C ASP A 230 30.06 4.44 -7.25
N HIS A 231 30.69 5.07 -6.26
CA HIS A 231 31.80 4.47 -5.53
C HIS A 231 31.39 3.17 -4.81
N ALA A 232 30.22 3.14 -4.19
CA ALA A 232 29.72 1.94 -3.50
C ALA A 232 29.48 0.79 -4.49
N ILE A 233 28.84 1.06 -5.64
CA ILE A 233 28.60 0.05 -6.66
C ILE A 233 29.91 -0.53 -7.19
N ARG A 234 30.89 0.32 -7.54
CA ARG A 234 32.22 -0.13 -8.01
C ARG A 234 32.93 -0.96 -6.96
N ARG A 235 32.92 -0.54 -5.70
CA ARG A 235 33.51 -1.27 -4.57
C ARG A 235 32.94 -2.68 -4.45
N GLU A 236 31.62 -2.80 -4.45
CA GLU A 236 30.94 -4.08 -4.33
C GLU A 236 31.19 -4.98 -5.54
N ALA A 237 31.18 -4.41 -6.75
CA ALA A 237 31.52 -5.14 -7.97
C ALA A 237 32.98 -5.69 -7.95
N ASN A 238 33.94 -4.90 -7.47
CA ASN A 238 35.32 -5.34 -7.32
C ASN A 238 35.45 -6.48 -6.29
N MET A 239 34.56 -6.59 -5.33
CA MET A 239 34.47 -7.72 -4.39
C MET A 239 33.70 -8.93 -4.94
N GLY A 240 33.27 -8.89 -6.22
CA GLY A 240 32.55 -9.96 -6.88
C GLY A 240 31.04 -9.96 -6.56
N ARG A 241 30.51 -8.92 -5.90
CA ARG A 241 29.08 -8.78 -5.66
C ARG A 241 28.39 -8.06 -6.83
N ARG A 242 27.22 -8.56 -7.23
CA ARG A 242 26.44 -7.99 -8.33
C ARG A 242 25.40 -7.01 -7.79
N PRO A 243 25.32 -5.78 -8.33
CA PRO A 243 24.27 -4.84 -7.97
C PRO A 243 22.90 -5.36 -8.49
N LEU A 244 21.93 -5.47 -7.60
CA LEU A 244 20.56 -5.89 -7.92
C LEU A 244 19.66 -4.69 -8.16
N CYS A 245 19.68 -3.76 -7.20
CA CYS A 245 18.71 -2.64 -7.15
C CYS A 245 19.33 -1.47 -6.36
N VAL A 246 19.04 -0.27 -6.82
CA VAL A 246 19.15 0.97 -6.05
C VAL A 246 17.77 1.42 -5.66
N VAL A 247 17.56 1.78 -4.39
CA VAL A 247 16.32 2.39 -3.93
C VAL A 247 16.57 3.85 -3.56
N ALA A 248 16.11 4.76 -4.41
CA ALA A 248 16.07 6.19 -4.13
C ALA A 248 14.81 6.53 -3.34
N THR A 249 14.87 7.56 -2.49
CA THR A 249 13.73 7.98 -1.66
C THR A 249 13.29 9.38 -2.01
N SER A 250 12.02 9.55 -2.34
CA SER A 250 11.39 10.85 -2.57
C SER A 250 10.50 11.20 -1.38
N GLY A 251 11.05 11.98 -0.45
CA GLY A 251 10.42 12.33 0.81
C GLY A 251 10.73 11.32 1.91
N THR A 252 11.95 11.40 2.50
CA THR A 252 12.36 10.53 3.60
C THR A 252 11.46 10.70 4.83
N THR A 253 11.22 9.62 5.55
CA THR A 253 10.26 9.56 6.68
C THR A 253 10.51 10.60 7.77
N VAL A 254 11.77 10.91 8.06
CA VAL A 254 12.12 11.80 9.18
C VAL A 254 12.31 13.24 8.72
N ARG A 255 12.99 13.44 7.57
CA ARG A 255 13.40 14.78 7.12
C ARG A 255 12.58 15.31 5.94
N GLY A 256 11.79 14.45 5.27
CA GLY A 256 11.13 14.81 4.01
C GLY A 256 12.12 15.13 2.89
N ALA A 257 13.36 14.60 2.95
CA ALA A 257 14.38 14.82 1.93
C ALA A 257 14.04 14.08 0.63
N PHE A 258 14.33 14.70 -0.49
CA PHE A 258 14.14 14.12 -1.83
C PHE A 258 15.51 13.85 -2.45
N ASP A 259 15.79 12.60 -2.76
CA ASP A 259 17.01 12.20 -3.48
C ASP A 259 16.99 12.78 -4.90
N SER A 260 18.18 13.06 -5.46
CA SER A 260 18.31 13.48 -6.87
C SER A 260 18.08 12.26 -7.77
N ILE A 261 16.82 12.05 -8.20
CA ILE A 261 16.46 10.88 -9.01
C ILE A 261 17.26 10.87 -10.32
N ASP A 262 17.40 12.02 -11.01
CA ASP A 262 18.20 12.11 -12.24
C ASP A 262 19.66 11.69 -12.02
N GLY A 263 20.31 12.23 -10.98
CA GLY A 263 21.70 11.89 -10.69
C GLY A 263 21.88 10.42 -10.31
N ILE A 264 20.91 9.84 -9.60
CA ILE A 264 20.94 8.41 -9.26
C ILE A 264 20.65 7.56 -10.51
N ALA A 265 19.76 8.00 -11.39
CA ALA A 265 19.43 7.32 -12.63
C ALA A 265 20.68 7.26 -13.57
N ASP A 266 21.48 8.34 -13.66
CA ASP A 266 22.74 8.35 -14.42
C ASP A 266 23.69 7.24 -13.93
N VAL A 267 23.80 7.06 -12.63
CA VAL A 267 24.62 5.99 -12.03
C VAL A 267 24.00 4.62 -12.33
N CYS A 268 22.70 4.46 -12.14
CA CYS A 268 22.01 3.19 -12.40
C CYS A 268 22.13 2.75 -13.88
N GLU A 269 21.97 3.67 -14.82
CA GLU A 269 22.14 3.41 -16.25
C GLU A 269 23.56 3.02 -16.60
N THR A 270 24.57 3.72 -16.01
CA THR A 270 25.99 3.41 -16.21
C THR A 270 26.34 1.98 -15.80
N HIS A 271 25.74 1.50 -14.72
CA HIS A 271 26.03 0.17 -14.15
C HIS A 271 24.99 -0.91 -14.55
N GLY A 272 23.91 -0.55 -15.27
CA GLY A 272 22.85 -1.49 -15.64
C GLY A 272 22.07 -2.03 -14.44
N VAL A 273 21.82 -1.18 -13.44
CA VAL A 273 21.17 -1.55 -12.16
C VAL A 273 19.73 -1.04 -12.13
N TRP A 274 18.81 -1.85 -11.63
CA TRP A 274 17.40 -1.47 -11.44
C TRP A 274 17.26 -0.29 -10.49
N LEU A 275 16.53 0.75 -10.90
CA LEU A 275 16.20 1.88 -10.06
C LEU A 275 14.74 1.76 -9.58
N HIS A 276 14.56 1.59 -8.27
CA HIS A 276 13.27 1.72 -7.60
C HIS A 276 13.20 3.06 -6.87
N VAL A 277 12.08 3.78 -7.00
CA VAL A 277 11.85 5.03 -6.26
C VAL A 277 10.79 4.80 -5.20
N ASP A 278 11.20 4.86 -3.93
CA ASP A 278 10.28 4.96 -2.80
C ASP A 278 9.73 6.40 -2.74
N ALA A 279 8.64 6.63 -3.44
CA ALA A 279 7.89 7.87 -3.44
C ALA A 279 6.61 7.75 -2.59
N ALA A 280 6.62 6.85 -1.61
CA ALA A 280 5.46 6.61 -0.74
C ALA A 280 4.93 7.92 -0.14
N TRP A 281 5.79 8.83 0.27
CA TRP A 281 5.38 10.16 0.72
C TRP A 281 5.36 11.18 -0.43
N GLY A 282 6.45 11.31 -1.15
CA GLY A 282 6.68 12.40 -2.09
C GLY A 282 5.99 12.27 -3.46
N GLY A 283 5.47 11.10 -3.82
CA GLY A 283 4.83 10.88 -5.13
C GLY A 283 3.71 11.86 -5.42
N SER A 284 2.99 12.31 -4.40
CA SER A 284 1.89 13.27 -4.54
C SER A 284 2.35 14.68 -4.96
N CYS A 285 3.64 15.02 -4.86
CA CYS A 285 4.20 16.24 -5.42
C CYS A 285 3.99 16.33 -6.94
N LEU A 286 3.80 15.19 -7.63
CA LEU A 286 3.51 15.15 -9.07
C LEU A 286 2.21 15.86 -9.46
N PHE A 287 1.27 16.05 -8.54
CA PHE A 287 0.07 16.86 -8.78
C PHE A 287 0.28 18.36 -8.57
N SER A 288 1.39 18.76 -7.93
CA SER A 288 1.68 20.16 -7.64
C SER A 288 2.43 20.82 -8.82
N THR A 289 1.93 21.94 -9.30
CA THR A 289 2.65 22.76 -10.29
C THR A 289 3.92 23.38 -9.72
N THR A 290 3.95 23.63 -8.41
CA THR A 290 5.08 24.27 -7.71
C THR A 290 6.15 23.24 -7.29
N HIS A 291 5.73 22.06 -6.83
CA HIS A 291 6.63 21.07 -6.21
C HIS A 291 6.95 19.86 -7.09
N ARG A 292 6.39 19.79 -8.28
CA ARG A 292 6.62 18.68 -9.22
C ARG A 292 8.11 18.44 -9.51
N HIS A 293 8.90 19.52 -9.54
CA HIS A 293 10.35 19.46 -9.80
C HIS A 293 11.12 18.59 -8.80
N LEU A 294 10.57 18.35 -7.59
CA LEU A 294 11.16 17.42 -6.61
C LEU A 294 11.18 15.96 -7.08
N MET A 295 10.41 15.65 -8.11
CA MET A 295 10.32 14.34 -8.73
C MET A 295 10.96 14.27 -10.12
N ASP A 296 11.78 15.26 -10.51
CA ASP A 296 12.44 15.26 -11.81
C ASP A 296 13.33 14.02 -11.98
N GLY A 297 13.23 13.37 -13.14
CA GLY A 297 13.91 12.11 -13.43
C GLY A 297 13.13 10.85 -13.06
N VAL A 298 11.95 10.96 -12.43
CA VAL A 298 11.17 9.79 -12.00
C VAL A 298 10.77 8.87 -13.17
N GLU A 299 10.61 9.40 -14.38
CA GLU A 299 10.35 8.64 -15.61
C GLU A 299 11.48 7.68 -16.00
N ARG A 300 12.68 7.89 -15.45
CA ARG A 300 13.85 7.03 -15.68
C ARG A 300 13.85 5.81 -14.76
N ALA A 301 13.09 5.85 -13.65
CA ALA A 301 12.98 4.73 -12.73
C ALA A 301 12.35 3.50 -13.41
N ASP A 302 12.76 2.31 -12.98
CA ASP A 302 12.16 1.05 -13.40
C ASP A 302 10.85 0.78 -12.64
N SER A 303 10.75 1.22 -11.38
CA SER A 303 9.54 1.09 -10.55
C SER A 303 9.41 2.19 -9.50
N VAL A 304 8.17 2.45 -9.11
CA VAL A 304 7.81 3.50 -8.14
C VAL A 304 6.76 2.96 -7.17
N CYS A 305 6.94 3.26 -5.88
CA CYS A 305 5.91 3.10 -4.85
C CYS A 305 5.34 4.49 -4.51
N TRP A 306 3.99 4.60 -4.41
CA TRP A 306 3.31 5.88 -4.15
C TRP A 306 2.08 5.68 -3.27
N ASP A 307 2.06 6.31 -2.07
CA ASP A 307 0.98 6.19 -1.08
C ASP A 307 0.04 7.39 -1.13
N ALA A 308 -1.14 7.19 -1.71
CA ALA A 308 -2.18 8.23 -1.74
C ALA A 308 -2.78 8.48 -0.34
N HIS A 309 -2.73 7.50 0.56
CA HIS A 309 -3.18 7.66 1.94
C HIS A 309 -2.26 8.52 2.82
N LYS A 310 -1.10 8.98 2.27
CA LYS A 310 -0.20 9.91 2.97
C LYS A 310 -0.55 11.36 2.61
N MET A 311 0.15 11.98 1.70
CA MET A 311 0.01 13.40 1.37
C MET A 311 -1.37 13.77 0.76
N MET A 312 -2.07 12.82 0.12
CA MET A 312 -3.39 13.09 -0.47
C MET A 312 -4.55 12.96 0.53
N GLY A 313 -4.30 12.59 1.79
CA GLY A 313 -5.30 12.55 2.85
C GLY A 313 -6.41 11.52 2.66
N LEU A 314 -6.14 10.43 1.94
CA LEU A 314 -7.10 9.33 1.80
C LEU A 314 -7.10 8.43 3.03
N PRO A 315 -8.23 7.77 3.34
CA PRO A 315 -8.25 6.74 4.39
C PRO A 315 -7.22 5.63 4.13
N LEU A 316 -6.55 5.20 5.20
CA LEU A 316 -5.64 4.05 5.19
C LEU A 316 -6.40 2.75 4.84
N VAL A 317 -5.93 1.94 3.90
CA VAL A 317 -4.69 2.04 3.11
C VAL A 317 -5.04 2.42 1.68
N CYS A 318 -4.20 3.20 1.00
CA CYS A 318 -4.28 3.40 -0.45
C CYS A 318 -2.87 3.63 -0.98
N SER A 319 -2.27 2.62 -1.56
CA SER A 319 -0.88 2.60 -2.03
C SER A 319 -0.83 1.99 -3.41
N ALA A 320 -0.03 2.57 -4.31
CA ALA A 320 0.18 2.07 -5.64
C ALA A 320 1.64 1.64 -5.82
N PHE A 321 1.84 0.53 -6.51
CA PHE A 321 3.10 0.11 -7.10
C PHE A 321 3.00 0.22 -8.60
N ILE A 322 3.96 0.89 -9.23
CA ILE A 322 4.01 1.12 -10.67
C ILE A 322 5.37 0.67 -11.19
N VAL A 323 5.37 0.00 -12.32
CA VAL A 323 6.56 -0.53 -12.99
C VAL A 323 6.57 -0.12 -14.45
N LYS A 324 7.74 0.26 -14.97
CA LYS A 324 7.92 0.73 -16.34
C LYS A 324 7.75 -0.40 -17.37
N ARG A 325 8.14 -1.62 -17.01
CA ARG A 325 8.06 -2.82 -17.85
C ARG A 325 7.00 -3.78 -17.33
N ALA A 326 5.83 -3.79 -17.98
CA ALA A 326 4.67 -4.57 -17.56
C ALA A 326 4.96 -6.09 -17.46
N GLU A 327 5.77 -6.60 -18.38
CA GLU A 327 6.14 -8.01 -18.44
C GLU A 327 6.93 -8.47 -17.20
N VAL A 328 7.71 -7.58 -16.58
CA VAL A 328 8.47 -7.92 -15.37
C VAL A 328 7.53 -8.11 -14.18
N LEU A 329 6.51 -7.26 -14.02
CA LEU A 329 5.51 -7.42 -12.96
C LEU A 329 4.70 -8.71 -13.16
N ARG A 330 4.26 -8.97 -14.38
CA ARG A 330 3.55 -10.21 -14.72
C ARG A 330 4.39 -11.45 -14.39
N ALA A 331 5.66 -11.45 -14.78
CA ALA A 331 6.58 -12.56 -14.48
C ALA A 331 6.85 -12.70 -12.96
N ALA A 332 6.97 -11.59 -12.24
CA ALA A 332 7.17 -11.61 -10.79
C ALA A 332 5.97 -12.16 -10.02
N CYS A 333 4.75 -12.02 -10.58
CA CYS A 333 3.49 -12.53 -10.03
C CYS A 333 3.00 -13.82 -10.73
N ALA A 334 3.78 -14.45 -11.62
CA ALA A 334 3.34 -15.53 -12.51
C ALA A 334 2.91 -16.83 -11.81
N HIS A 335 3.23 -17.03 -10.52
CA HIS A 335 2.79 -18.23 -9.78
C HIS A 335 1.27 -18.33 -9.65
N VAL A 336 0.58 -17.23 -9.87
CA VAL A 336 -0.89 -17.16 -9.93
C VAL A 336 -1.44 -17.87 -11.17
N ASN A 337 -0.63 -18.07 -12.23
CA ASN A 337 -1.04 -18.74 -13.47
C ASN A 337 -1.39 -20.22 -13.27
N GLU A 338 -0.94 -20.86 -12.20
CA GLU A 338 -1.33 -22.23 -11.84
C GLU A 338 -2.75 -22.33 -11.25
N ALA A 339 -3.35 -21.18 -10.91
CA ALA A 339 -4.70 -21.11 -10.33
C ALA A 339 -5.78 -21.08 -11.44
N HIS A 340 -5.81 -22.11 -12.31
CA HIS A 340 -6.80 -22.26 -13.40
C HIS A 340 -8.25 -22.23 -12.94
N TYR A 341 -8.52 -22.46 -11.65
CA TYR A 341 -9.85 -22.38 -11.06
C TYR A 341 -10.30 -20.93 -10.80
N LEU A 342 -9.39 -19.94 -10.89
CA LEU A 342 -9.67 -18.52 -10.68
C LEU A 342 -9.57 -17.70 -11.96
N PHE A 343 -8.58 -18.00 -12.78
CA PHE A 343 -8.22 -17.20 -13.94
C PHE A 343 -8.50 -17.96 -15.23
N HIS A 344 -9.36 -17.38 -16.06
CA HIS A 344 -9.71 -17.93 -17.36
C HIS A 344 -8.90 -17.25 -18.47
N ASP A 345 -8.55 -18.01 -19.53
CA ASP A 345 -7.64 -17.53 -20.58
C ASP A 345 -8.19 -16.35 -21.39
N ASP A 346 -9.53 -16.22 -21.48
CA ASP A 346 -10.23 -15.14 -22.19
C ASP A 346 -10.30 -13.82 -21.40
N ALA A 347 -9.95 -13.85 -20.11
CA ALA A 347 -9.98 -12.68 -19.22
C ALA A 347 -8.57 -12.17 -18.82
N GLU A 348 -7.51 -12.67 -19.44
CA GLU A 348 -6.11 -12.52 -19.02
C GLU A 348 -5.68 -11.06 -18.82
N GLU A 349 -6.14 -10.13 -19.65
CA GLU A 349 -5.80 -8.70 -19.54
C GLU A 349 -6.63 -7.94 -18.51
N ARG A 350 -7.73 -8.50 -18.03
CA ARG A 350 -8.70 -7.84 -17.14
C ARG A 350 -8.60 -8.28 -15.69
N ASP A 351 -7.95 -9.43 -15.45
CA ASP A 351 -7.81 -10.00 -14.10
C ASP A 351 -6.62 -9.40 -13.36
N LEU A 352 -6.89 -8.38 -12.54
CA LEU A 352 -5.87 -7.62 -11.81
C LEU A 352 -5.11 -8.46 -10.78
N GLY A 353 -5.66 -9.59 -10.34
CA GLY A 353 -4.97 -10.55 -9.47
C GLY A 353 -3.67 -11.09 -10.06
N ARG A 354 -3.54 -11.11 -11.39
CA ARG A 354 -2.31 -11.53 -12.09
C ARG A 354 -1.13 -10.56 -11.92
N LEU A 355 -1.38 -9.36 -11.39
CA LEU A 355 -0.38 -8.32 -11.14
C LEU A 355 -0.13 -8.07 -9.65
N SER A 356 -0.63 -8.95 -8.77
CA SER A 356 -0.61 -8.76 -7.33
C SER A 356 -0.06 -10.00 -6.61
N LEU A 357 0.58 -9.78 -5.46
CA LEU A 357 0.97 -10.86 -4.53
C LEU A 357 -0.22 -11.37 -3.69
N GLN A 358 -1.31 -10.59 -3.62
CA GLN A 358 -2.51 -10.95 -2.87
C GLN A 358 -3.54 -11.56 -3.81
N CYS A 359 -4.13 -12.67 -3.41
CA CYS A 359 -5.29 -13.22 -4.11
C CYS A 359 -6.50 -12.32 -3.88
N GLY A 360 -7.04 -12.30 -2.67
CA GLY A 360 -8.13 -11.40 -2.31
C GLY A 360 -7.59 -10.07 -1.81
N ARG A 361 -8.06 -8.96 -2.37
CA ARG A 361 -7.75 -7.61 -1.88
C ARG A 361 -8.94 -6.67 -2.02
N ARG A 362 -8.92 -5.64 -1.18
CA ARG A 362 -9.95 -4.62 -1.09
C ARG A 362 -9.94 -3.68 -2.30
N ASN A 363 -11.07 -3.08 -2.62
CA ASN A 363 -11.20 -2.05 -3.64
C ASN A 363 -10.72 -0.67 -3.14
N ASP A 364 -9.42 -0.51 -2.95
CA ASP A 364 -8.83 0.77 -2.52
C ASP A 364 -8.79 1.82 -3.65
N ALA A 365 -9.01 1.41 -4.90
CA ALA A 365 -9.07 2.31 -6.05
C ALA A 365 -10.27 3.26 -6.01
N LEU A 366 -11.40 2.83 -5.49
CA LEU A 366 -12.62 3.64 -5.50
C LEU A 366 -12.46 4.94 -4.74
N LYS A 367 -11.90 4.91 -3.54
CA LYS A 367 -11.67 6.13 -2.74
C LYS A 367 -10.70 7.11 -3.43
N LEU A 368 -9.66 6.59 -4.10
CA LEU A 368 -8.73 7.43 -4.86
C LEU A 368 -9.40 8.00 -6.11
N PHE A 369 -10.18 7.22 -6.82
CA PHE A 369 -10.94 7.66 -7.99
C PHE A 369 -11.90 8.81 -7.65
N LEU A 370 -12.69 8.66 -6.60
CA LEU A 370 -13.64 9.69 -6.15
C LEU A 370 -12.93 10.96 -5.71
N SER A 371 -11.81 10.84 -4.99
CA SER A 371 -10.97 11.97 -4.61
C SER A 371 -10.39 12.70 -5.84
N LEU A 372 -9.86 11.97 -6.82
CA LEU A 372 -9.29 12.54 -8.04
C LEU A 372 -10.34 13.24 -8.92
N ILE A 373 -11.59 12.76 -8.95
CA ILE A 373 -12.69 13.43 -9.64
C ILE A 373 -12.98 14.77 -8.98
N HIS A 374 -12.97 14.84 -7.65
CA HIS A 374 -13.27 16.05 -6.90
C HIS A 374 -12.14 17.09 -7.00
N ILE A 375 -10.90 16.67 -6.95
CA ILE A 375 -9.72 17.53 -7.07
C ILE A 375 -9.47 17.94 -8.53
#